data_aad5c661a8a924c5dbb06350698f8383
#
_entry.id   aad5c661a8a924c5dbb06350698f8383
#
_cell.length_a   1.000
_cell.length_b   1.000
_cell.length_c   1.000
_cell.angle_alpha   90.00
_cell.angle_beta   90.00
_cell.angle_gamma   90.00
#
_symmetry.space_group_name_H-M   'P 1'
#
loop_
_entity.id
_entity.type
_entity.pdbx_description
1 polymer ?
#
loop_
_entity_poly.entity_id
_entity_poly.type
_entity_poly.pdbx_seq_one_letter_code
_entity_poly.pdbx_strand_id
1 'polypeptide(L)'
;MAPDDITLKLRDVRAASGLSLSKVAEMTGVSKAMLGQIERGESSPTIATLWKIAKGFQLPLSALIGTTALRDTTTPDVFRTVTFPGSIEVKIVFPFDPALRAETFHVELAPNQSHESAAHATGVTEEVFVLNGALEILRDGKWVALEAGQGLRFAADLPHGYRAGDQGAVFLNMHHYAQLDALPAIG
;
A
#
# COMPACT_ATOMS: atom_id res chain seq x y z
N MET A 1 24.42 -6.60 -2.49
CA MET A 1 23.88 -5.26 -2.19
C MET A 1 22.75 -5.52 -1.21
N ALA A 2 22.82 -4.98 0.01
CA ALA A 2 21.79 -5.19 1.03
C ALA A 2 20.44 -4.69 0.50
N PRO A 3 19.30 -5.30 0.89
CA PRO A 3 18.00 -4.77 0.54
C PRO A 3 17.94 -3.33 1.08
N ASP A 4 17.59 -2.39 0.18
CA ASP A 4 17.47 -0.98 0.53
C ASP A 4 16.57 -0.84 1.75
N ASP A 5 17.14 -0.31 2.83
CA ASP A 5 16.42 0.02 4.05
C ASP A 5 15.29 0.98 3.70
N ILE A 6 14.05 0.47 3.79
CA ILE A 6 12.87 1.29 3.64
C ILE A 6 12.85 2.25 4.82
N THR A 7 13.21 3.49 4.57
CA THR A 7 13.09 4.52 5.58
C THR A 7 11.61 4.88 5.74
N LEU A 8 10.97 4.30 6.74
CA LEU A 8 9.59 4.65 7.06
C LEU A 8 9.54 6.07 7.64
N LYS A 9 8.73 6.93 7.04
CA LYS A 9 8.51 8.32 7.48
C LYS A 9 7.44 8.43 8.59
N LEU A 10 7.11 7.34 9.29
CA LEU A 10 6.08 7.35 10.32
C LEU A 10 6.34 8.42 11.40
N ARG A 11 7.59 8.54 11.85
CA ARG A 11 7.98 9.54 12.85
C ARG A 11 7.76 10.96 12.34
N ASP A 12 8.11 11.23 11.09
CA ASP A 12 7.98 12.57 10.48
C ASP A 12 6.51 12.92 10.28
N VAL A 13 5.72 11.98 9.75
CA VAL A 13 4.27 12.12 9.60
C VAL A 13 3.59 12.40 10.95
N ARG A 14 3.93 11.63 11.98
CA ARG A 14 3.37 11.83 13.31
C ARG A 14 3.79 13.19 13.89
N ALA A 15 5.06 13.57 13.77
CA ALA A 15 5.57 14.84 14.28
C ALA A 15 4.90 16.02 13.57
N ALA A 16 4.76 15.98 12.24
CA ALA A 16 4.06 17.00 11.47
C ALA A 16 2.58 17.13 11.85
N SER A 17 1.95 16.01 12.23
CA SER A 17 0.55 15.99 12.70
C SER A 17 0.40 16.40 14.17
N GLY A 18 1.48 16.64 14.92
CA GLY A 18 1.44 16.99 16.34
C GLY A 18 0.90 15.88 17.26
N LEU A 19 0.85 14.63 16.78
CA LEU A 19 0.22 13.52 17.48
C LEU A 19 1.20 12.76 18.39
N SER A 20 0.70 12.31 19.56
CA SER A 20 1.43 11.37 20.41
C SER A 20 1.34 9.94 19.87
N LEU A 21 2.32 9.08 20.21
CA LEU A 21 2.23 7.64 19.87
C LEU A 21 0.95 6.98 20.41
N SER A 22 0.46 7.41 21.58
CA SER A 22 -0.78 6.89 22.14
C SER A 22 -2.00 7.25 21.28
N LYS A 23 -2.04 8.49 20.76
CA LYS A 23 -3.14 8.93 19.87
C LYS A 23 -3.07 8.21 18.52
N VAL A 24 -1.88 8.02 17.97
CA VAL A 24 -1.71 7.22 16.75
C VAL A 24 -2.14 5.77 16.95
N ALA A 25 -1.82 5.16 18.10
CA ALA A 25 -2.27 3.80 18.40
C ALA A 25 -3.80 3.69 18.44
N GLU A 26 -4.47 4.67 19.03
CA GLU A 26 -5.95 4.75 19.05
C GLU A 26 -6.54 4.87 17.63
N MET A 27 -5.97 5.74 16.79
CA MET A 27 -6.45 6.01 15.44
C MET A 27 -6.21 4.84 14.47
N THR A 28 -5.09 4.15 14.63
CA THR A 28 -4.64 3.14 13.66
C THR A 28 -4.98 1.70 14.08
N GLY A 29 -5.30 1.49 15.37
CA GLY A 29 -5.44 0.16 15.94
C GLY A 29 -4.11 -0.63 16.02
N VAL A 30 -2.96 0.03 15.81
CA VAL A 30 -1.63 -0.55 15.97
C VAL A 30 -1.11 -0.22 17.37
N SER A 31 -0.53 -1.21 18.06
CA SER A 31 -0.08 -0.99 19.43
C SER A 31 0.98 0.11 19.53
N LYS A 32 0.96 0.90 20.60
CA LYS A 32 1.95 1.95 20.87
C LYS A 32 3.39 1.40 20.85
N ALA A 33 3.58 0.19 21.37
CA ALA A 33 4.89 -0.46 21.39
C ALA A 33 5.40 -0.74 19.97
N MET A 34 4.55 -1.31 19.10
CA MET A 34 4.87 -1.57 17.70
C MET A 34 5.15 -0.28 16.93
N LEU A 35 4.34 0.74 17.10
CA LEU A 35 4.59 2.06 16.47
C LEU A 35 5.95 2.62 16.88
N GLY A 36 6.30 2.53 18.17
CA GLY A 36 7.61 2.97 18.65
C GLY A 36 8.77 2.16 18.07
N GLN A 37 8.62 0.85 17.92
CA GLN A 37 9.63 -0.01 17.28
C GLN A 37 9.81 0.33 15.80
N ILE A 38 8.72 0.58 15.08
CA ILE A 38 8.75 1.00 13.67
C ILE A 38 9.48 2.35 13.54
N GLU A 39 9.16 3.34 14.38
CA GLU A 39 9.81 4.66 14.35
C GLU A 39 11.32 4.63 14.66
N ARG A 40 11.78 3.62 15.40
CA ARG A 40 13.21 3.41 15.70
C ARG A 40 13.91 2.48 14.73
N GLY A 41 13.19 1.93 13.72
CA GLY A 41 13.75 0.96 12.78
C GLY A 41 14.02 -0.41 13.41
N GLU A 42 13.45 -0.71 14.58
CA GLU A 42 13.65 -1.97 15.31
C GLU A 42 12.73 -3.10 14.82
N SER A 43 11.74 -2.78 13.99
CA SER A 43 10.76 -3.72 13.46
C SER A 43 10.36 -3.34 12.04
N SER A 44 10.29 -4.33 11.16
CA SER A 44 9.73 -4.19 9.82
C SER A 44 8.25 -4.54 9.86
N PRO A 45 7.34 -3.56 9.65
CA PRO A 45 5.91 -3.82 9.66
C PRO A 45 5.48 -4.65 8.45
N THR A 46 4.38 -5.38 8.60
CA THR A 46 3.70 -6.01 7.46
C THR A 46 2.98 -4.96 6.61
N ILE A 47 2.67 -5.32 5.34
CA ILE A 47 1.87 -4.45 4.47
C ILE A 47 0.52 -4.10 5.13
N ALA A 48 -0.12 -5.06 5.78
CA ALA A 48 -1.37 -4.84 6.51
C ALA A 48 -1.24 -3.82 7.65
N THR A 49 -0.08 -3.82 8.34
CA THR A 49 0.21 -2.83 9.39
C THR A 49 0.39 -1.44 8.79
N LEU A 50 1.08 -1.33 7.65
CA LEU A 50 1.26 -0.05 6.96
C LEU A 50 -0.06 0.50 6.44
N TRP A 51 -0.95 -0.33 5.90
CA TRP A 51 -2.30 0.09 5.50
C TRP A 51 -3.13 0.62 6.67
N LYS A 52 -3.06 -0.01 7.86
CA LYS A 52 -3.73 0.51 9.06
C LYS A 52 -3.20 1.89 9.45
N ILE A 53 -1.88 2.08 9.36
CA ILE A 53 -1.24 3.36 9.66
C ILE A 53 -1.65 4.41 8.63
N ALA A 54 -1.53 4.11 7.33
CA ALA A 54 -1.92 4.99 6.24
C ALA A 54 -3.38 5.44 6.36
N LYS A 55 -4.29 4.48 6.60
CA LYS A 55 -5.71 4.76 6.83
C LYS A 55 -5.94 5.67 8.03
N GLY A 56 -5.28 5.41 9.17
CA GLY A 56 -5.45 6.23 10.37
C GLY A 56 -5.01 7.67 10.17
N PHE A 57 -3.96 7.90 9.38
CA PHE A 57 -3.50 9.24 9.01
C PHE A 57 -4.22 9.82 7.78
N GLN A 58 -5.07 9.05 7.11
CA GLN A 58 -5.70 9.41 5.83
C GLN A 58 -4.65 9.77 4.77
N LEU A 59 -3.58 8.99 4.68
CA LEU A 59 -2.48 9.18 3.75
C LEU A 59 -2.39 8.04 2.74
N PRO A 60 -1.85 8.29 1.53
CA PRO A 60 -1.47 7.22 0.63
C PRO A 60 -0.31 6.40 1.22
N LEU A 61 -0.23 5.12 0.86
CA LEU A 61 0.78 4.22 1.40
C LEU A 61 2.21 4.69 1.09
N SER A 62 2.44 5.18 -0.13
CA SER A 62 3.77 5.65 -0.56
C SER A 62 4.28 6.84 0.26
N ALA A 63 3.39 7.66 0.84
CA ALA A 63 3.78 8.74 1.74
C ALA A 63 4.45 8.25 3.03
N LEU A 64 4.11 7.05 3.50
CA LEU A 64 4.76 6.42 4.66
C LEU A 64 6.11 5.77 4.31
N ILE A 65 6.33 5.40 3.06
CA ILE A 65 7.48 4.60 2.62
C ILE A 65 8.66 5.49 2.16
N GLY A 66 8.56 6.79 2.35
CA GLY A 66 9.69 7.70 2.10
C GLY A 66 10.09 7.84 0.63
N THR A 67 9.23 7.47 -0.29
CA THR A 67 9.42 7.80 -1.69
C THR A 67 9.15 9.29 -1.86
N THR A 68 10.20 10.07 -2.01
CA THR A 68 10.11 11.51 -2.23
C THR A 68 9.32 11.77 -3.50
N ALA A 69 8.29 12.61 -3.39
CA ALA A 69 7.45 13.03 -4.49
C ALA A 69 8.26 13.48 -5.72
N LEU A 70 7.69 13.18 -6.89
CA LEU A 70 8.01 13.81 -8.17
C LEU A 70 9.51 14.07 -8.41
N ARG A 71 10.29 12.99 -8.57
CA ARG A 71 11.51 13.11 -9.35
C ARG A 71 11.08 13.28 -10.81
N ASP A 72 11.80 14.15 -11.50
CA ASP A 72 11.73 14.32 -12.95
C ASP A 72 11.60 12.94 -13.61
N THR A 73 10.41 12.62 -14.13
CA THR A 73 10.08 11.32 -14.73
C THR A 73 10.67 11.16 -16.13
N THR A 74 11.61 11.99 -16.52
CA THR A 74 12.28 11.93 -17.84
C THR A 74 13.26 10.78 -17.97
N THR A 75 13.68 10.16 -16.85
CA THR A 75 14.50 8.95 -16.85
C THR A 75 13.73 7.78 -16.24
N PRO A 76 13.77 6.57 -16.87
CA PRO A 76 13.21 5.37 -16.25
C PRO A 76 13.84 5.15 -14.89
N ASP A 77 13.05 5.24 -13.82
CA ASP A 77 13.56 5.00 -12.47
C ASP A 77 13.55 3.50 -12.15
N VAL A 78 14.52 3.07 -11.37
CA VAL A 78 14.51 1.71 -10.83
C VAL A 78 13.47 1.70 -9.72
N PHE A 79 12.39 0.96 -9.94
CA PHE A 79 11.31 0.83 -8.96
C PHE A 79 11.85 0.33 -7.63
N ARG A 80 11.53 1.03 -6.54
CA ARG A 80 11.87 0.57 -5.21
C ARG A 80 10.99 -0.63 -4.86
N THR A 81 11.64 -1.78 -4.73
CA THR A 81 10.98 -2.98 -4.25
C THR A 81 10.86 -2.91 -2.74
N VAL A 82 9.64 -3.04 -2.26
CA VAL A 82 9.34 -3.19 -0.86
C VAL A 82 8.87 -4.63 -0.65
N THR A 83 9.74 -5.46 -0.09
CA THR A 83 9.36 -6.83 0.27
C THR A 83 8.79 -6.82 1.67
N PHE A 84 7.54 -7.21 1.81
CA PHE A 84 6.89 -7.34 3.10
C PHE A 84 6.99 -8.78 3.61
N PRO A 85 7.09 -8.99 4.95
CA PRO A 85 6.96 -10.33 5.52
C PRO A 85 5.62 -10.94 5.13
N GLY A 86 5.66 -12.06 4.41
CA GLY A 86 4.46 -12.76 3.93
C GLY A 86 4.59 -13.18 2.47
N SER A 87 3.47 -13.54 1.88
CA SER A 87 3.37 -14.10 0.53
C SER A 87 3.15 -13.06 -0.58
N ILE A 88 3.21 -11.78 -0.24
CA ILE A 88 2.98 -10.68 -1.18
C ILE A 88 4.24 -9.82 -1.30
N GLU A 89 4.68 -9.61 -2.53
CA GLU A 89 5.72 -8.64 -2.87
C GLU A 89 5.10 -7.43 -3.54
N VAL A 90 5.41 -6.23 -3.05
CA VAL A 90 4.85 -4.98 -3.56
C VAL A 90 5.98 -4.03 -3.95
N LYS A 91 5.97 -3.57 -5.20
CA LYS A 91 6.88 -2.55 -5.72
C LYS A 91 6.09 -1.27 -6.01
N ILE A 92 6.57 -0.14 -5.55
CA ILE A 92 5.97 1.15 -5.90
C ILE A 92 6.42 1.50 -7.32
N VAL A 93 5.48 1.51 -8.26
CA VAL A 93 5.71 1.89 -9.66
C VAL A 93 5.60 3.41 -9.80
N PHE A 94 4.48 3.95 -9.36
CA PHE A 94 4.26 5.38 -9.30
C PHE A 94 3.84 5.75 -7.88
N PRO A 95 4.65 6.55 -7.15
CA PRO A 95 4.24 7.06 -5.85
C PRO A 95 3.04 7.99 -6.01
N PHE A 96 2.37 8.29 -4.91
CA PHE A 96 1.20 9.15 -4.91
C PHE A 96 1.46 10.49 -5.60
N ASP A 97 0.66 10.77 -6.61
CA ASP A 97 0.60 12.04 -7.31
C ASP A 97 -0.64 12.83 -6.84
N PRO A 98 -0.47 14.00 -6.21
CA PRO A 98 -1.60 14.78 -5.72
C PRO A 98 -2.48 15.36 -6.84
N ALA A 99 -1.97 15.54 -8.07
CA ALA A 99 -2.76 16.00 -9.21
C ALA A 99 -3.64 14.88 -9.77
N LEU A 100 -3.11 13.66 -9.82
CA LEU A 100 -3.85 12.47 -10.26
C LEU A 100 -4.65 11.83 -9.13
N ARG A 101 -4.30 12.15 -7.88
CA ARG A 101 -4.83 11.49 -6.67
C ARG A 101 -4.72 9.99 -6.72
N ALA A 102 -3.61 9.50 -7.23
CA ALA A 102 -3.38 8.07 -7.43
C ALA A 102 -1.95 7.67 -7.12
N GLU A 103 -1.77 6.40 -6.77
CA GLU A 103 -0.49 5.71 -6.69
C GLU A 103 -0.61 4.35 -7.35
N THR A 104 0.48 3.78 -7.84
CA THR A 104 0.47 2.51 -8.56
C THR A 104 1.51 1.57 -8.00
N PHE A 105 1.10 0.34 -7.77
CA PHE A 105 1.91 -0.76 -7.28
C PHE A 105 2.01 -1.87 -8.33
N HIS A 106 3.17 -2.49 -8.43
CA HIS A 106 3.35 -3.79 -9.05
C HIS A 106 3.34 -4.82 -7.92
N VAL A 107 2.45 -5.78 -8.01
CA VAL A 107 2.20 -6.76 -6.95
C VAL A 107 2.46 -8.15 -7.47
N GLU A 108 3.17 -8.96 -6.69
CA GLU A 108 3.42 -10.37 -6.96
C GLU A 108 2.88 -11.23 -5.82
N LEU A 109 2.04 -12.18 -6.15
CA LEU A 109 1.57 -13.23 -5.25
C LEU A 109 2.15 -14.58 -5.69
N ALA A 110 2.77 -15.29 -4.75
CA ALA A 110 3.26 -16.63 -5.00
C ALA A 110 2.12 -17.62 -5.32
N PRO A 111 2.41 -18.76 -5.94
CA PRO A 111 1.41 -19.78 -6.28
C PRO A 111 0.52 -20.15 -5.08
N ASN A 112 -0.79 -20.17 -5.31
CA ASN A 112 -1.82 -20.54 -4.33
C ASN A 112 -1.84 -19.66 -3.07
N GLN A 113 -1.19 -18.50 -3.09
CA GLN A 113 -1.20 -17.58 -1.96
C GLN A 113 -2.41 -16.65 -2.03
N SER A 114 -2.84 -16.24 -0.85
CA SER A 114 -3.90 -15.24 -0.69
C SER A 114 -3.46 -14.13 0.24
N HIS A 115 -4.01 -12.94 0.00
CA HIS A 115 -3.84 -11.77 0.84
C HIS A 115 -5.20 -11.14 1.10
N GLU A 116 -5.57 -11.00 2.37
CA GLU A 116 -6.78 -10.28 2.77
C GLU A 116 -6.41 -8.84 3.13
N SER A 117 -7.13 -7.90 2.56
CA SER A 117 -6.98 -6.47 2.81
C SER A 117 -8.17 -5.95 3.60
N ALA A 118 -7.88 -5.24 4.68
CA ALA A 118 -8.91 -4.48 5.37
C ALA A 118 -9.35 -3.29 4.51
N ALA A 119 -10.59 -2.82 4.71
CA ALA A 119 -11.10 -1.65 4.03
C ALA A 119 -10.14 -0.46 4.12
N HIS A 120 -9.84 0.17 2.99
CA HIS A 120 -9.09 1.43 2.91
C HIS A 120 -9.88 2.62 3.44
N ALA A 121 -9.38 3.82 3.28
CA ALA A 121 -10.13 5.04 3.59
C ALA A 121 -11.38 5.17 2.70
N THR A 122 -12.40 5.84 3.20
CA THR A 122 -13.67 6.04 2.46
C THR A 122 -13.43 6.65 1.08
N GLY A 123 -14.04 6.07 0.06
CA GLY A 123 -13.96 6.51 -1.32
C GLY A 123 -12.71 6.09 -2.08
N VAL A 124 -11.84 5.27 -1.47
CA VAL A 124 -10.72 4.68 -2.21
C VAL A 124 -11.26 3.63 -3.19
N THR A 125 -10.81 3.75 -4.43
CA THR A 125 -11.10 2.80 -5.50
C THR A 125 -9.80 2.17 -5.96
N GLU A 126 -9.83 0.87 -6.24
CA GLU A 126 -8.71 0.16 -6.84
C GLU A 126 -9.01 -0.25 -8.27
N GLU A 127 -7.99 -0.14 -9.11
CA GLU A 127 -7.96 -0.70 -10.46
C GLU A 127 -6.85 -1.75 -10.51
N VAL A 128 -7.24 -2.99 -10.73
CA VAL A 128 -6.31 -4.11 -10.88
C VAL A 128 -6.23 -4.50 -12.34
N PHE A 129 -5.01 -4.71 -12.84
CA PHE A 129 -4.76 -5.24 -14.17
C PHE A 129 -3.75 -6.39 -14.11
N VAL A 130 -4.16 -7.59 -14.51
CA VAL A 130 -3.33 -8.79 -14.43
C VAL A 130 -2.32 -8.79 -15.58
N LEU A 131 -1.04 -8.84 -15.23
CA LEU A 131 0.08 -8.91 -16.18
C LEU A 131 0.44 -10.36 -16.53
N ASN A 132 0.41 -11.24 -15.52
CA ASN A 132 0.79 -12.65 -15.68
C ASN A 132 0.09 -13.53 -14.64
N GLY A 133 -0.18 -14.79 -14.99
CA GLY A 133 -0.86 -15.75 -14.13
C GLY A 133 -2.37 -15.53 -14.05
N ALA A 134 -2.99 -16.04 -12.99
CA ALA A 134 -4.42 -15.93 -12.72
C ALA A 134 -4.63 -15.35 -11.32
N LEU A 135 -5.55 -14.41 -11.21
CA LEU A 135 -5.89 -13.71 -9.99
C LEU A 135 -7.39 -13.80 -9.71
N GLU A 136 -7.76 -14.06 -8.48
CA GLU A 136 -9.13 -13.87 -8.01
C GLU A 136 -9.17 -12.70 -7.03
N ILE A 137 -10.16 -11.83 -7.18
CA ILE A 137 -10.39 -10.68 -6.31
C ILE A 137 -11.66 -10.91 -5.51
N LEU A 138 -11.54 -10.90 -4.18
CA LEU A 138 -12.68 -10.90 -3.27
C LEU A 138 -13.24 -9.48 -3.19
N ARG A 139 -14.48 -9.32 -3.60
CA ARG A 139 -15.26 -8.09 -3.41
C ARG A 139 -16.71 -8.42 -3.13
N ASP A 140 -17.36 -7.67 -2.29
CA ASP A 140 -18.78 -7.89 -1.92
C ASP A 140 -19.08 -9.35 -1.51
N GLY A 141 -18.10 -10.00 -0.84
CA GLY A 141 -18.19 -11.40 -0.41
C GLY A 141 -18.11 -12.44 -1.54
N LYS A 142 -17.72 -12.04 -2.75
CA LYS A 142 -17.60 -12.93 -3.92
C LYS A 142 -16.22 -12.84 -4.54
N TRP A 143 -15.69 -14.00 -4.94
CA TRP A 143 -14.47 -14.09 -5.72
C TRP A 143 -14.76 -13.88 -7.21
N VAL A 144 -14.02 -12.99 -7.84
CA VAL A 144 -14.07 -12.70 -9.27
C VAL A 144 -12.73 -13.10 -9.87
N ALA A 145 -12.74 -14.07 -10.79
CA ALA A 145 -11.54 -14.54 -11.47
C ALA A 145 -11.14 -13.59 -12.61
N LEU A 146 -9.84 -13.36 -12.74
CA LEU A 146 -9.20 -12.58 -13.79
C LEU A 146 -8.01 -13.37 -14.33
N GLU A 147 -7.83 -13.32 -15.62
CA GLU A 147 -6.66 -13.86 -16.32
C GLU A 147 -5.74 -12.74 -16.81
N ALA A 148 -4.54 -13.08 -17.25
CA ALA A 148 -3.60 -12.12 -17.83
C ALA A 148 -4.26 -11.30 -18.96
N GLY A 149 -4.07 -9.97 -18.92
CA GLY A 149 -4.70 -9.02 -19.84
C GLY A 149 -6.09 -8.55 -19.43
N GLN A 150 -6.64 -9.06 -18.32
CA GLN A 150 -7.93 -8.62 -17.79
C GLN A 150 -7.74 -7.65 -16.61
N GLY A 151 -8.72 -6.78 -16.41
CA GLY A 151 -8.72 -5.82 -15.31
C GLY A 151 -10.08 -5.68 -14.65
N LEU A 152 -10.07 -5.21 -13.42
CA LEU A 152 -11.26 -4.94 -12.62
C LEU A 152 -11.08 -3.65 -11.83
N ARG A 153 -12.13 -2.82 -11.78
CA ARG A 153 -12.22 -1.67 -10.88
C ARG A 153 -13.27 -1.96 -9.81
N PHE A 154 -12.96 -1.65 -8.56
CA PHE A 154 -13.89 -1.85 -7.45
C PHE A 154 -13.67 -0.84 -6.32
N ALA A 155 -14.68 -0.64 -5.48
CA ALA A 155 -14.58 0.14 -4.26
C ALA A 155 -13.75 -0.64 -3.23
N ALA A 156 -12.63 -0.07 -2.80
CA ALA A 156 -11.69 -0.69 -1.87
C ALA A 156 -11.87 -0.17 -0.43
N ASP A 157 -12.87 0.65 -0.18
CA ASP A 157 -13.30 1.08 1.15
C ASP A 157 -14.18 0.04 1.88
N LEU A 158 -14.30 -1.15 1.29
CA LEU A 158 -14.84 -2.37 1.89
C LEU A 158 -13.74 -3.44 2.01
N PRO A 159 -13.89 -4.43 2.92
CA PRO A 159 -12.98 -5.57 2.99
C PRO A 159 -12.91 -6.30 1.66
N HIS A 160 -11.70 -6.59 1.19
CA HIS A 160 -11.45 -7.24 -0.08
C HIS A 160 -10.23 -8.16 0.04
N GLY A 161 -9.86 -8.85 -1.03
CA GLY A 161 -8.70 -9.74 -1.00
C GLY A 161 -8.29 -10.19 -2.39
N TYR A 162 -7.14 -10.83 -2.44
CA TYR A 162 -6.50 -11.33 -3.63
C TYR A 162 -6.09 -12.78 -3.42
N ARG A 163 -6.26 -13.62 -4.42
CA ARG A 163 -5.81 -15.01 -4.39
C ARG A 163 -5.21 -15.36 -5.75
N ALA A 164 -3.97 -15.84 -5.73
CA ALA A 164 -3.29 -16.29 -6.94
C ALA A 164 -3.65 -17.73 -7.28
N GLY A 165 -3.67 -18.04 -8.58
CA GLY A 165 -3.76 -19.39 -9.07
C GLY A 165 -2.48 -20.22 -8.83
N ASP A 166 -2.42 -21.41 -9.40
CA ASP A 166 -1.34 -22.39 -9.22
C ASP A 166 0.01 -21.93 -9.79
N GLN A 167 0.03 -20.98 -10.71
CA GLN A 167 1.22 -20.38 -11.30
C GLN A 167 1.62 -19.05 -10.63
N GLY A 168 0.90 -18.61 -9.59
CA GLY A 168 1.04 -17.29 -9.03
C GLY A 168 0.27 -16.22 -9.82
N ALA A 169 0.41 -14.98 -9.41
CA ALA A 169 -0.15 -13.83 -10.12
C ALA A 169 0.76 -12.62 -10.02
N VAL A 170 0.90 -11.89 -11.13
CA VAL A 170 1.56 -10.59 -11.21
C VAL A 170 0.56 -9.58 -11.76
N PHE A 171 0.37 -8.48 -11.05
CA PHE A 171 -0.62 -7.48 -11.45
C PHE A 171 -0.20 -6.05 -11.08
N LEU A 172 -0.73 -5.09 -11.81
CA LEU A 172 -0.71 -3.69 -11.37
C LEU A 172 -1.93 -3.45 -10.48
N ASN A 173 -1.72 -2.72 -9.41
CA ASN A 173 -2.78 -2.22 -8.54
C ASN A 173 -2.67 -0.71 -8.42
N MET A 174 -3.64 0.01 -8.96
CA MET A 174 -3.73 1.46 -8.92
C MET A 174 -4.76 1.87 -7.89
N HIS A 175 -4.35 2.70 -6.94
CA HIS A 175 -5.22 3.21 -5.90
C HIS A 175 -5.57 4.65 -6.22
N HIS A 176 -6.87 4.93 -6.31
CA HIS A 176 -7.43 6.26 -6.51
C HIS A 176 -8.08 6.76 -5.23
N TYR A 177 -7.74 7.96 -4.82
CA TYR A 177 -8.20 8.58 -3.58
C TYR A 177 -9.19 9.70 -3.86
N ALA A 178 -10.48 9.47 -3.63
CA ALA A 178 -11.53 10.47 -3.91
C ALA A 178 -11.40 11.72 -3.04
N GLN A 179 -11.00 11.55 -1.78
CA GLN A 179 -10.83 12.62 -0.80
C GLN A 179 -9.55 12.37 -0.01
N LEU A 180 -8.48 13.06 -0.37
CA LEU A 180 -7.39 13.31 0.56
C LEU A 180 -7.41 14.82 0.78
N ASP A 181 -7.75 15.25 1.99
CA ASP A 181 -7.43 16.60 2.43
C ASP A 181 -5.91 16.78 2.28
N ALA A 182 -5.48 17.99 1.94
CA ALA A 182 -4.09 18.28 1.58
C ALA A 182 -3.11 17.55 2.51
N LEU A 183 -2.18 16.78 1.90
CA LEU A 183 -1.10 16.14 2.65
C LEU A 183 -0.44 17.17 3.55
N PRO A 184 -0.22 16.89 4.86
CA PRO A 184 0.62 17.76 5.66
C PRO A 184 1.96 17.93 4.93
N ALA A 185 2.45 19.15 4.81
CA ALA A 185 3.73 19.44 4.20
C ALA A 185 4.82 18.67 4.96
N ILE A 186 5.22 17.54 4.42
CA ILE A 186 6.35 16.74 4.93
C ILE A 186 7.56 17.29 4.21
N GLY A 187 8.31 18.13 4.92
CA GLY A 187 9.58 18.72 4.45
C GLY A 187 10.69 17.68 4.33
#